data_a8b2e12d25aad2dcef4100a950066e44
#
_entry.id   a8b2e12d25aad2dcef4100a950066e44
#
_cell.length_a   1.000
_cell.length_b   1.000
_cell.length_c   1.000
_cell.angle_alpha   90.00
_cell.angle_beta   90.00
_cell.angle_gamma   90.00
#
_symmetry.space_group_name_H-M   'P 1'
#
loop_
_entity.id
_entity.type
_entity.pdbx_description
1 polymer ?
#
loop_
_entity_poly.entity_id
_entity_poly.type
_entity_poly.pdbx_seq_one_letter_code
_entity_poly.pdbx_strand_id
1 'polypeptide(L)'
;RIIRLHPMVIVGSIVGAVFFYFQESSCFPAIQDTSVGTMLLVMLLGCTLLPLPLKWDIRGWTEMHPLNGPAWSLYYEYIGNILYALFIRKFSKTALSVLVVVAGCFTVHLCLTAPAGDIVGGWALNWEQQYVGLVRLMYPFFGGLLLSRLGWIVRIEKRAFWWCSLMIVAVLAFPRLGGENHYWMNGLYEACCILFVFPVIVSMGAGGKVTGKRSTAVCKFLGDISYPVYIT
;
A
#
# COMPACT_ATOMS: atom_id res chain seq x y z
N ARG A 1 -1.98 -11.36 11.84
CA ARG A 1 -2.38 -10.34 10.86
C ARG A 1 -3.24 -10.96 9.74
N ILE A 2 -2.81 -12.00 9.07
CA ILE A 2 -3.54 -12.64 7.95
C ILE A 2 -5.01 -12.93 8.34
N ILE A 3 -5.25 -13.63 9.44
CA ILE A 3 -6.61 -13.97 9.93
C ILE A 3 -7.48 -12.71 10.17
N ARG A 4 -6.86 -11.60 10.55
CA ARG A 4 -7.57 -10.34 10.81
C ARG A 4 -7.92 -9.59 9.52
N LEU A 5 -7.06 -9.66 8.51
CA LEU A 5 -7.21 -8.90 7.27
C LEU A 5 -8.06 -9.63 6.23
N HIS A 6 -7.97 -10.96 6.18
CA HIS A 6 -8.60 -11.78 5.17
C HIS A 6 -10.14 -11.66 5.06
N PRO A 7 -10.93 -11.56 6.14
CA PRO A 7 -12.38 -11.39 6.04
C PRO A 7 -12.80 -10.20 5.18
N MET A 8 -12.06 -9.07 5.25
CA MET A 8 -12.37 -7.89 4.45
C MET A 8 -12.01 -8.05 2.97
N VAL A 9 -11.02 -8.90 2.64
CA VAL A 9 -10.74 -9.27 1.24
C VAL A 9 -11.95 -9.98 0.62
N ILE A 10 -12.56 -10.90 1.37
CA ILE A 10 -13.76 -11.61 0.94
C ILE A 10 -14.91 -10.62 0.73
N VAL A 11 -15.15 -9.73 1.69
CA VAL A 11 -16.21 -8.71 1.58
C VAL A 11 -15.95 -7.80 0.37
N GLY A 12 -14.73 -7.28 0.20
CA GLY A 12 -14.36 -6.43 -0.93
C GLY A 12 -14.53 -7.14 -2.28
N SER A 13 -14.15 -8.42 -2.38
CA SER A 13 -14.34 -9.22 -3.60
C SER A 13 -15.82 -9.45 -3.93
N ILE A 14 -16.65 -9.69 -2.93
CA ILE A 14 -18.11 -9.84 -3.10
C ILE A 14 -18.75 -8.51 -3.53
N VAL A 15 -18.43 -7.42 -2.83
CA VAL A 15 -18.92 -6.07 -3.16
C VAL A 15 -18.50 -5.69 -4.58
N GLY A 16 -17.23 -5.92 -4.93
CA GLY A 16 -16.72 -5.70 -6.27
C GLY A 16 -17.43 -6.52 -7.34
N ALA A 17 -17.75 -7.78 -7.07
CA ALA A 17 -18.52 -8.62 -7.99
C ALA A 17 -19.97 -8.11 -8.18
N VAL A 18 -20.61 -7.64 -7.10
CA VAL A 18 -21.94 -7.03 -7.19
C VAL A 18 -21.90 -5.77 -8.05
N PHE A 19 -20.97 -4.87 -7.81
CA PHE A 19 -20.83 -3.67 -8.65
C PHE A 19 -20.48 -4.02 -10.10
N PHE A 20 -19.59 -4.97 -10.31
CA PHE A 20 -19.24 -5.44 -11.64
C PHE A 20 -20.46 -5.95 -12.42
N TYR A 21 -21.32 -6.72 -11.78
CA TYR A 21 -22.52 -7.27 -12.41
C TYR A 21 -23.52 -6.19 -12.87
N PHE A 22 -23.65 -5.12 -12.09
CA PHE A 22 -24.57 -4.00 -12.42
C PHE A 22 -23.90 -2.87 -13.19
N GLN A 23 -22.60 -2.97 -13.46
CA GLN A 23 -21.87 -1.92 -14.16
C GLN A 23 -22.07 -2.04 -15.67
N GLU A 24 -22.56 -0.98 -16.29
CA GLU A 24 -22.50 -0.79 -17.74
C GLU A 24 -21.47 0.30 -18.05
N SER A 25 -20.48 -0.02 -18.88
CA SER A 25 -19.45 0.94 -19.24
C SER A 25 -19.03 0.77 -20.69
N SER A 26 -19.18 1.82 -21.48
CA SER A 26 -18.67 1.89 -22.86
C SER A 26 -17.12 1.93 -22.91
N CYS A 27 -16.48 2.39 -21.82
CA CYS A 27 -15.02 2.48 -21.72
C CYS A 27 -14.37 1.11 -21.47
N PHE A 28 -15.14 0.13 -20.98
CA PHE A 28 -14.64 -1.19 -20.62
C PHE A 28 -15.52 -2.30 -21.26
N PRO A 29 -15.40 -2.54 -22.55
CA PRO A 29 -16.24 -3.51 -23.27
C PRO A 29 -16.10 -4.93 -22.71
N ALA A 30 -14.95 -5.30 -22.17
CA ALA A 30 -14.72 -6.60 -21.55
C ALA A 30 -15.72 -6.92 -20.42
N ILE A 31 -16.30 -5.91 -19.77
CA ILE A 31 -17.30 -6.09 -18.70
C ILE A 31 -18.58 -6.70 -19.28
N GLN A 32 -19.04 -6.19 -20.44
CA GLN A 32 -20.28 -6.64 -21.07
C GLN A 32 -20.13 -8.06 -21.65
N ASP A 33 -18.93 -8.42 -22.10
CA ASP A 33 -18.64 -9.73 -22.70
C ASP A 33 -18.38 -10.82 -21.62
N THR A 34 -18.27 -10.45 -20.37
CA THR A 34 -17.93 -11.37 -19.28
C THR A 34 -19.17 -12.16 -18.82
N SER A 35 -19.11 -13.49 -18.93
CA SER A 35 -20.19 -14.34 -18.42
C SER A 35 -20.27 -14.29 -16.88
N VAL A 36 -21.49 -14.46 -16.34
CA VAL A 36 -21.70 -14.54 -14.89
C VAL A 36 -20.86 -15.65 -14.24
N GLY A 37 -20.71 -16.78 -14.93
CA GLY A 37 -19.89 -17.90 -14.45
C GLY A 37 -18.41 -17.51 -14.33
N THR A 38 -17.85 -16.79 -15.30
CA THR A 38 -16.48 -16.26 -15.23
C THR A 38 -16.32 -15.25 -14.10
N MET A 39 -17.28 -14.33 -13.94
CA MET A 39 -17.26 -13.35 -12.85
C MET A 39 -17.26 -14.04 -11.48
N LEU A 40 -18.12 -15.04 -11.28
CA LEU A 40 -18.18 -15.79 -10.01
C LEU A 40 -16.89 -16.56 -9.75
N LEU A 41 -16.27 -17.16 -10.78
CA LEU A 41 -14.97 -17.82 -10.63
C LEU A 41 -13.87 -16.83 -10.23
N VAL A 42 -13.81 -15.66 -10.89
CA VAL A 42 -12.86 -14.60 -10.56
C VAL A 42 -13.09 -14.08 -9.14
N MET A 43 -14.36 -13.93 -8.71
CA MET A 43 -14.70 -13.57 -7.33
C MET A 43 -14.19 -14.61 -6.32
N LEU A 44 -14.45 -15.89 -6.54
CA LEU A 44 -14.00 -16.96 -5.64
C LEU A 44 -12.47 -17.01 -5.52
N LEU A 45 -11.76 -16.86 -6.65
CA LEU A 45 -10.30 -16.78 -6.64
C LEU A 45 -9.81 -15.50 -5.97
N GLY A 46 -10.46 -14.36 -6.22
CA GLY A 46 -10.17 -13.10 -5.54
C GLY A 46 -10.29 -13.18 -4.02
N CYS A 47 -11.26 -13.97 -3.52
CA CYS A 47 -11.39 -14.24 -2.09
C CYS A 47 -10.18 -14.96 -1.47
N THR A 48 -9.36 -15.64 -2.25
CA THR A 48 -8.11 -16.26 -1.78
C THR A 48 -6.91 -15.31 -1.74
N LEU A 49 -7.04 -14.12 -2.31
CA LEU A 49 -5.95 -13.16 -2.53
C LEU A 49 -4.84 -13.69 -3.45
N LEU A 50 -5.04 -14.80 -4.13
CA LEU A 50 -4.10 -15.27 -5.15
C LEU A 50 -4.21 -14.36 -6.39
N PRO A 51 -3.07 -13.95 -6.97
CA PRO A 51 -3.09 -13.08 -8.14
C PRO A 51 -3.60 -13.85 -9.36
N LEU A 52 -4.47 -13.23 -10.14
CA LEU A 52 -5.04 -13.81 -11.34
C LEU A 52 -4.15 -13.57 -12.55
N PRO A 53 -3.98 -14.57 -13.44
CA PRO A 53 -3.31 -14.38 -14.72
C PRO A 53 -4.03 -13.32 -15.57
N LEU A 54 -3.27 -12.58 -16.38
CA LEU A 54 -3.80 -11.50 -17.23
C LEU A 54 -4.95 -11.94 -18.16
N LYS A 55 -4.97 -13.21 -18.58
CA LYS A 55 -6.06 -13.78 -19.39
C LYS A 55 -7.42 -13.82 -18.67
N TRP A 56 -7.45 -13.64 -17.36
CA TRP A 56 -8.66 -13.60 -16.53
C TRP A 56 -8.95 -12.17 -16.02
N ASP A 57 -8.32 -11.18 -16.61
CA ASP A 57 -8.68 -9.79 -16.37
C ASP A 57 -10.00 -9.46 -17.08
N ILE A 58 -11.08 -9.51 -16.31
CA ILE A 58 -12.44 -9.24 -16.78
C ILE A 58 -12.77 -7.75 -16.90
N ARG A 59 -11.88 -6.85 -16.43
CA ARG A 59 -12.06 -5.40 -16.52
C ARG A 59 -11.29 -4.76 -17.69
N GLY A 60 -10.22 -5.41 -18.16
CA GLY A 60 -9.36 -4.87 -19.19
C GLY A 60 -8.30 -3.87 -18.71
N TRP A 61 -8.00 -3.85 -17.41
CA TRP A 61 -6.98 -2.97 -16.80
C TRP A 61 -5.68 -3.69 -16.42
N THR A 62 -5.55 -4.95 -16.84
CA THR A 62 -4.41 -5.81 -16.51
C THR A 62 -4.19 -6.04 -15.02
N GLU A 63 -5.26 -5.92 -14.22
CA GLU A 63 -5.20 -6.05 -12.77
C GLU A 63 -5.15 -7.53 -12.35
N MET A 64 -4.28 -7.86 -11.38
CA MET A 64 -4.24 -9.19 -10.79
C MET A 64 -5.39 -9.46 -9.80
N HIS A 65 -6.16 -8.43 -9.41
CA HIS A 65 -7.37 -8.54 -8.59
C HIS A 65 -8.50 -7.68 -9.18
N PRO A 66 -9.08 -8.07 -10.31
CA PRO A 66 -9.97 -7.21 -11.09
C PRO A 66 -11.27 -6.82 -10.38
N LEU A 67 -11.75 -7.59 -9.39
CA LEU A 67 -12.95 -7.27 -8.59
C LEU A 67 -12.63 -6.54 -7.28
N ASN A 68 -11.36 -6.44 -6.90
CA ASN A 68 -10.95 -5.74 -5.69
C ASN A 68 -9.61 -5.05 -5.97
N GLY A 69 -9.66 -3.88 -6.61
CA GLY A 69 -8.48 -3.13 -7.01
C GLY A 69 -7.45 -2.98 -5.87
N PRO A 70 -7.80 -2.48 -4.68
CA PRO A 70 -6.85 -2.30 -3.57
C PRO A 70 -6.17 -3.58 -3.07
N ALA A 71 -6.71 -4.77 -3.35
CA ALA A 71 -6.18 -6.05 -2.87
C ALA A 71 -4.74 -6.35 -3.33
N TRP A 72 -4.26 -5.74 -4.42
CA TRP A 72 -2.87 -5.90 -4.86
C TRP A 72 -1.84 -5.51 -3.77
N SER A 73 -2.09 -4.44 -3.04
CA SER A 73 -1.17 -4.01 -1.99
C SER A 73 -1.18 -4.96 -0.79
N LEU A 74 -2.35 -5.54 -0.49
CA LEU A 74 -2.49 -6.54 0.55
C LEU A 74 -1.80 -7.86 0.19
N TYR A 75 -1.79 -8.23 -1.09
CA TYR A 75 -1.00 -9.34 -1.61
C TYR A 75 0.50 -9.17 -1.26
N TYR A 76 1.07 -7.99 -1.50
CA TYR A 76 2.46 -7.72 -1.09
C TYR A 76 2.63 -7.68 0.43
N GLU A 77 1.66 -7.16 1.17
CA GLU A 77 1.71 -7.21 2.63
C GLU A 77 1.76 -8.65 3.15
N TYR A 78 1.04 -9.58 2.51
CA TYR A 78 1.12 -11.00 2.84
C TYR A 78 2.51 -11.56 2.54
N ILE A 79 3.10 -11.24 1.40
CA ILE A 79 4.48 -11.61 1.07
C ILE A 79 5.44 -11.08 2.16
N GLY A 80 5.33 -9.82 2.54
CA GLY A 80 6.15 -9.23 3.61
C GLY A 80 6.02 -9.96 4.95
N ASN A 81 4.79 -10.31 5.34
CA ASN A 81 4.54 -11.06 6.57
C ASN A 81 5.09 -12.50 6.52
N ILE A 82 5.01 -13.16 5.37
CA ILE A 82 5.59 -14.50 5.15
C ILE A 82 7.11 -14.42 5.22
N LEU A 83 7.73 -13.48 4.52
CA LEU A 83 9.18 -13.24 4.57
C LEU A 83 9.65 -12.97 6.01
N TYR A 84 8.90 -12.15 6.74
CA TYR A 84 9.17 -11.90 8.15
C TYR A 84 9.11 -13.17 8.98
N ALA A 85 8.04 -13.96 8.84
CA ALA A 85 7.83 -15.17 9.64
C ALA A 85 8.88 -16.23 9.39
N LEU A 86 9.30 -16.41 8.13
CA LEU A 86 10.25 -17.46 7.74
C LEU A 86 11.71 -17.05 8.00
N PHE A 87 12.09 -15.82 7.67
CA PHE A 87 13.49 -15.41 7.59
C PHE A 87 13.81 -14.21 8.48
N ILE A 88 13.15 -13.06 8.27
CA ILE A 88 13.57 -11.76 8.79
C ILE A 88 13.46 -11.66 10.31
N ARG A 89 12.57 -12.43 10.94
CA ARG A 89 12.45 -12.48 12.41
C ARG A 89 13.75 -12.86 13.12
N LYS A 90 14.61 -13.63 12.42
CA LYS A 90 15.90 -14.09 12.95
C LYS A 90 17.07 -13.13 12.67
N PHE A 91 16.85 -12.09 11.88
CA PHE A 91 17.91 -11.15 11.53
C PHE A 91 18.35 -10.32 12.74
N SER A 92 19.66 -10.12 12.84
CA SER A 92 20.23 -9.13 13.75
C SER A 92 19.79 -7.71 13.36
N LYS A 93 19.96 -6.75 14.27
CA LYS A 93 19.69 -5.32 13.96
C LYS A 93 20.55 -4.86 12.76
N THR A 94 21.81 -5.29 12.71
CA THR A 94 22.73 -4.96 11.60
C THR A 94 22.24 -5.53 10.27
N ALA A 95 21.89 -6.83 10.23
CA ALA A 95 21.38 -7.46 9.02
C ALA A 95 20.08 -6.80 8.52
N LEU A 96 19.18 -6.47 9.45
CA LEU A 96 17.95 -5.74 9.11
C LEU A 96 18.24 -4.32 8.60
N SER A 97 19.23 -3.62 9.20
CA SER A 97 19.63 -2.28 8.72
C SER A 97 20.18 -2.35 7.31
N VAL A 98 21.04 -3.33 7.00
CA VAL A 98 21.56 -3.54 5.64
C VAL A 98 20.42 -3.80 4.65
N LEU A 99 19.45 -4.67 5.01
CA LEU A 99 18.27 -4.92 4.18
C LEU A 99 17.49 -3.64 3.90
N VAL A 100 17.24 -2.82 4.92
CA VAL A 100 16.51 -1.55 4.78
C VAL A 100 17.27 -0.55 3.92
N VAL A 101 18.58 -0.44 4.07
CA VAL A 101 19.41 0.43 3.21
C VAL A 101 19.35 -0.02 1.76
N VAL A 102 19.52 -1.31 1.49
CA VAL A 102 19.43 -1.86 0.14
C VAL A 102 18.04 -1.62 -0.45
N ALA A 103 16.97 -1.88 0.30
CA ALA A 103 15.60 -1.58 -0.13
C ALA A 103 15.40 -0.07 -0.40
N GLY A 104 15.98 0.80 0.42
CA GLY A 104 15.98 2.24 0.20
C GLY A 104 16.66 2.65 -1.11
N CYS A 105 17.80 2.05 -1.44
CA CYS A 105 18.48 2.27 -2.72
C CYS A 105 17.60 1.89 -3.93
N PHE A 106 16.91 0.75 -3.85
CA PHE A 106 15.95 0.35 -4.89
C PHE A 106 14.77 1.32 -4.98
N THR A 107 14.27 1.82 -3.84
CA THR A 107 13.21 2.84 -3.81
C THR A 107 13.67 4.14 -4.49
N VAL A 108 14.88 4.64 -4.17
CA VAL A 108 15.44 5.84 -4.83
C VAL A 108 15.61 5.61 -6.33
N HIS A 109 16.17 4.47 -6.71
CA HIS A 109 16.33 4.12 -8.12
C HIS A 109 14.99 4.15 -8.87
N LEU A 110 13.96 3.49 -8.31
CA LEU A 110 12.63 3.46 -8.90
C LEU A 110 12.03 4.86 -9.00
N CYS A 111 12.10 5.67 -7.95
CA CYS A 111 11.59 7.05 -7.96
C CYS A 111 12.25 7.92 -9.04
N LEU A 112 13.57 7.79 -9.21
CA LEU A 112 14.33 8.62 -10.17
C LEU A 112 14.18 8.15 -11.62
N THR A 113 13.87 6.87 -11.85
CA THR A 113 13.74 6.28 -13.19
C THR A 113 12.29 6.13 -13.64
N ALA A 114 11.32 6.40 -12.77
CA ALA A 114 9.90 6.32 -13.11
C ALA A 114 9.53 7.33 -14.22
N PRO A 115 8.81 6.91 -15.28
CA PRO A 115 8.55 7.77 -16.45
C PRO A 115 7.81 9.07 -16.13
N ALA A 116 6.92 9.04 -15.12
CA ALA A 116 6.14 10.21 -14.69
C ALA A 116 6.68 10.86 -13.40
N GLY A 117 7.84 10.41 -12.90
CA GLY A 117 8.40 10.88 -11.63
C GLY A 117 7.58 10.50 -10.41
N ASP A 118 6.84 9.40 -10.49
CA ASP A 118 6.09 8.84 -9.37
C ASP A 118 6.12 7.30 -9.43
N ILE A 119 6.12 6.65 -8.26
CA ILE A 119 6.16 5.19 -8.16
C ILE A 119 4.76 4.57 -8.19
N VAL A 120 4.09 4.76 -9.32
CA VAL A 120 2.78 4.18 -9.58
C VAL A 120 2.95 2.78 -10.18
N GLY A 121 2.21 1.78 -9.65
CA GLY A 121 2.26 0.42 -10.16
C GLY A 121 2.20 -0.64 -9.06
N GLY A 122 2.31 -1.90 -9.47
CA GLY A 122 2.28 -3.07 -8.58
C GLY A 122 1.00 -3.90 -8.68
N TRP A 123 0.04 -3.52 -9.53
CA TRP A 123 -1.27 -4.19 -9.61
C TRP A 123 -1.38 -5.28 -10.69
N ALA A 124 -0.37 -5.44 -11.56
CA ALA A 124 -0.38 -6.43 -12.62
C ALA A 124 0.67 -7.54 -12.43
N LEU A 125 0.44 -8.70 -13.05
CA LEU A 125 1.26 -9.91 -12.90
C LEU A 125 2.41 -9.97 -13.91
N ASN A 126 2.79 -8.83 -14.54
CA ASN A 126 3.99 -8.76 -15.35
C ASN A 126 5.22 -8.42 -14.49
N TRP A 127 6.41 -8.72 -15.01
CA TRP A 127 7.65 -8.55 -14.26
C TRP A 127 7.90 -7.12 -13.79
N GLU A 128 7.63 -6.13 -14.62
CA GLU A 128 7.83 -4.72 -14.29
C GLU A 128 6.96 -4.28 -13.12
N GLN A 129 5.67 -4.63 -13.15
CA GLN A 129 4.73 -4.32 -12.09
C GLN A 129 5.04 -5.08 -10.79
N GLN A 130 5.48 -6.34 -10.90
CA GLN A 130 5.91 -7.10 -9.73
C GLN A 130 7.16 -6.50 -9.08
N TYR A 131 8.11 -6.02 -9.87
CA TYR A 131 9.26 -5.29 -9.36
C TYR A 131 8.84 -4.02 -8.60
N VAL A 132 7.96 -3.20 -9.19
CA VAL A 132 7.43 -1.99 -8.54
C VAL A 132 6.73 -2.34 -7.23
N GLY A 133 5.86 -3.35 -7.21
CA GLY A 133 5.14 -3.76 -6.01
C GLY A 133 6.07 -4.26 -4.89
N LEU A 134 7.10 -5.03 -5.23
CA LEU A 134 8.11 -5.50 -4.26
C LEU A 134 8.93 -4.33 -3.70
N VAL A 135 9.38 -3.40 -4.52
CA VAL A 135 10.13 -2.23 -4.06
C VAL A 135 9.26 -1.38 -3.12
N ARG A 136 7.99 -1.17 -3.46
CA ARG A 136 7.01 -0.45 -2.62
C ARG A 136 6.71 -1.15 -1.29
N LEU A 137 6.87 -2.48 -1.22
CA LEU A 137 6.74 -3.24 0.01
C LEU A 137 7.99 -3.15 0.89
N MET A 138 9.17 -3.42 0.30
CA MET A 138 10.38 -3.77 1.06
C MET A 138 10.82 -2.67 2.02
N TYR A 139 10.94 -1.43 1.53
CA TYR A 139 11.44 -0.35 2.37
C TYR A 139 10.45 0.04 3.50
N PRO A 140 9.17 0.36 3.24
CA PRO A 140 8.26 0.76 4.31
C PRO A 140 8.03 -0.35 5.34
N PHE A 141 7.89 -1.60 4.89
CA PHE A 141 7.60 -2.72 5.78
C PHE A 141 8.78 -3.04 6.70
N PHE A 142 9.98 -3.21 6.14
CA PHE A 142 11.16 -3.56 6.93
C PHE A 142 11.78 -2.35 7.62
N GLY A 143 11.63 -1.15 7.08
CA GLY A 143 11.95 0.11 7.74
C GLY A 143 11.13 0.33 9.01
N GLY A 144 9.81 0.09 8.94
CA GLY A 144 8.93 0.11 10.11
C GLY A 144 9.33 -0.93 11.17
N LEU A 145 9.71 -2.14 10.73
CA LEU A 145 10.24 -3.17 11.64
C LEU A 145 11.56 -2.76 12.29
N LEU A 146 12.47 -2.13 11.52
CA LEU A 146 13.74 -1.62 12.05
C LEU A 146 13.53 -0.53 13.08
N LEU A 147 12.66 0.45 12.79
CA LEU A 147 12.29 1.50 13.75
C LEU A 147 11.79 0.92 15.06
N SER A 148 10.91 -0.09 14.98
CA SER A 148 10.40 -0.80 16.16
C SER A 148 11.52 -1.49 16.95
N ARG A 149 12.45 -2.19 16.28
CA ARG A 149 13.57 -2.89 16.94
C ARG A 149 14.63 -1.96 17.54
N LEU A 150 14.81 -0.78 16.95
CA LEU A 150 15.72 0.25 17.47
C LEU A 150 15.09 1.02 18.63
N GLY A 151 13.76 0.99 18.77
CA GLY A 151 13.05 1.77 19.76
C GLY A 151 13.06 3.27 19.43
N TRP A 152 13.25 3.62 18.16
CA TRP A 152 13.22 5.02 17.71
C TRP A 152 11.80 5.55 17.67
N ILE A 153 11.37 6.07 18.82
CA ILE A 153 10.04 6.62 19.02
C ILE A 153 10.20 8.09 19.42
N VAL A 154 9.69 8.98 18.60
CA VAL A 154 9.62 10.40 18.93
C VAL A 154 8.45 10.63 19.88
N ARG A 155 8.73 10.89 21.13
CA ARG A 155 7.70 11.13 22.17
C ARG A 155 7.15 12.54 22.06
N ILE A 156 5.86 12.63 21.72
CA ILE A 156 5.12 13.90 21.70
C ILE A 156 4.02 13.81 22.73
N GLU A 157 4.13 14.60 23.78
CA GLU A 157 3.17 14.56 24.91
C GLU A 157 1.80 15.15 24.56
N LYS A 158 1.75 16.14 23.66
CA LYS A 158 0.51 16.85 23.30
C LYS A 158 0.39 17.05 21.80
N ARG A 159 -0.84 16.92 21.28
CA ARG A 159 -1.20 17.23 19.89
C ARG A 159 -0.46 16.42 18.80
N ALA A 160 0.06 15.23 19.11
CA ALA A 160 0.76 14.38 18.15
C ALA A 160 -0.11 14.10 16.90
N PHE A 161 -1.40 13.82 17.09
CA PHE A 161 -2.36 13.62 16.00
C PHE A 161 -2.38 14.82 15.04
N TRP A 162 -2.48 16.05 15.56
CA TRP A 162 -2.55 17.24 14.72
C TRP A 162 -1.26 17.52 13.96
N TRP A 163 -0.11 17.31 14.61
CA TRP A 163 1.19 17.45 13.95
C TRP A 163 1.38 16.42 12.84
N CYS A 164 1.07 15.15 13.09
CA CYS A 164 1.14 14.12 12.06
C CYS A 164 0.17 14.41 10.90
N SER A 165 -1.06 14.83 11.20
CA SER A 165 -2.05 15.20 10.18
C SER A 165 -1.58 16.39 9.34
N LEU A 166 -1.03 17.44 9.97
CA LEU A 166 -0.50 18.61 9.27
C LEU A 166 0.66 18.22 8.33
N MET A 167 1.58 17.38 8.82
CA MET A 167 2.69 16.89 8.00
C MET A 167 2.19 16.07 6.81
N ILE A 168 1.22 15.19 7.00
CA ILE A 168 0.62 14.40 5.89
C ILE A 168 -0.03 15.34 4.88
N VAL A 169 -0.84 16.31 5.34
CA VAL A 169 -1.48 17.27 4.44
C VAL A 169 -0.44 18.09 3.68
N ALA A 170 0.62 18.58 4.34
CA ALA A 170 1.68 19.34 3.70
C ALA A 170 2.41 18.52 2.63
N VAL A 171 2.69 17.22 2.90
CA VAL A 171 3.32 16.32 1.93
C VAL A 171 2.40 16.07 0.74
N LEU A 172 1.11 15.79 0.98
CA LEU A 172 0.17 15.47 -0.10
C LEU A 172 -0.27 16.69 -0.91
N ALA A 173 -0.27 17.88 -0.30
CA ALA A 173 -0.61 19.14 -0.96
C ALA A 173 0.56 19.77 -1.71
N PHE A 174 1.74 19.17 -1.65
CA PHE A 174 2.92 19.73 -2.31
C PHE A 174 2.75 19.65 -3.84
N PRO A 175 3.00 20.75 -4.56
CA PRO A 175 2.80 20.79 -6.00
C PRO A 175 3.85 19.93 -6.74
N ARG A 176 3.47 19.42 -7.91
CA ARG A 176 4.44 18.77 -8.80
C ARG A 176 5.49 19.78 -9.29
N LEU A 177 6.73 19.35 -9.28
CA LEU A 177 7.88 20.19 -9.65
C LEU A 177 8.36 19.84 -11.06
N GLY A 178 9.04 20.79 -11.72
CA GLY A 178 9.87 20.59 -12.90
C GLY A 178 9.13 20.41 -14.22
N GLY A 179 7.80 20.35 -14.26
CA GLY A 179 7.03 20.15 -15.49
C GLY A 179 7.42 18.87 -16.23
N GLU A 180 7.12 18.79 -17.53
CA GLU A 180 7.32 17.58 -18.35
C GLU A 180 8.80 17.18 -18.57
N ASN A 181 9.71 18.13 -18.48
CA ASN A 181 11.12 17.88 -18.77
C ASN A 181 11.95 17.46 -17.54
N HIS A 182 11.38 17.53 -16.33
CA HIS A 182 12.13 17.31 -15.09
C HIS A 182 11.38 16.43 -14.11
N TYR A 183 10.77 15.34 -14.59
CA TYR A 183 10.04 14.37 -13.75
C TYR A 183 10.87 13.80 -12.60
N TRP A 184 12.20 13.69 -12.76
CA TRP A 184 13.08 13.24 -11.70
C TRP A 184 13.01 14.08 -10.42
N MET A 185 12.59 15.37 -10.52
CA MET A 185 12.40 16.22 -9.33
C MET A 185 11.25 15.73 -8.47
N ASN A 186 10.16 15.25 -9.08
CA ASN A 186 9.06 14.63 -8.36
C ASN A 186 9.49 13.30 -7.75
N GLY A 187 10.23 12.49 -8.50
CA GLY A 187 10.81 11.26 -7.99
C GLY A 187 11.75 11.48 -6.80
N LEU A 188 12.57 12.52 -6.83
CA LEU A 188 13.40 12.89 -5.69
C LEU A 188 12.55 13.31 -4.48
N TYR A 189 11.51 14.10 -4.70
CA TYR A 189 10.57 14.48 -3.66
C TYR A 189 9.90 13.26 -3.03
N GLU A 190 9.37 12.32 -3.85
CA GLU A 190 8.79 11.08 -3.37
C GLU A 190 9.78 10.24 -2.58
N ALA A 191 11.01 10.08 -3.09
CA ALA A 191 12.06 9.36 -2.39
C ALA A 191 12.35 9.97 -1.01
N CYS A 192 12.48 11.30 -0.92
CA CYS A 192 12.66 12.01 0.34
C CYS A 192 11.48 11.79 1.30
N CYS A 193 10.25 11.85 0.80
CA CYS A 193 9.06 11.60 1.60
C CYS A 193 9.04 10.17 2.15
N ILE A 194 9.29 9.17 1.29
CA ILE A 194 9.26 7.76 1.68
C ILE A 194 10.39 7.41 2.65
N LEU A 195 11.60 7.89 2.38
CA LEU A 195 12.78 7.50 3.15
C LEU A 195 12.90 8.24 4.49
N PHE A 196 12.42 9.46 4.58
CA PHE A 196 12.65 10.30 5.76
C PHE A 196 11.34 10.80 6.40
N VAL A 197 10.44 11.40 5.62
CA VAL A 197 9.27 12.08 6.19
C VAL A 197 8.28 11.09 6.78
N PHE A 198 7.89 10.05 6.04
CA PHE A 198 6.95 9.05 6.55
C PHE A 198 7.48 8.25 7.75
N PRO A 199 8.76 7.80 7.81
CA PRO A 199 9.31 7.20 9.01
C PRO A 199 9.25 8.11 10.25
N VAL A 200 9.48 9.42 10.07
CA VAL A 200 9.34 10.40 11.16
C VAL A 200 7.87 10.51 11.60
N ILE A 201 6.92 10.65 10.67
CA ILE A 201 5.49 10.71 10.99
C ILE A 201 5.04 9.45 11.74
N VAL A 202 5.47 8.27 11.29
CA VAL A 202 5.15 6.99 11.94
C VAL A 202 5.74 6.94 13.35
N SER A 203 7.00 7.36 13.52
CA SER A 203 7.66 7.43 14.83
C SER A 203 6.96 8.40 15.79
N MET A 204 6.55 9.58 15.30
CA MET A 204 5.77 10.56 16.05
C MET A 204 4.38 10.03 16.42
N GLY A 205 3.70 9.38 15.48
CA GLY A 205 2.38 8.77 15.72
C GLY A 205 2.43 7.64 16.74
N ALA A 206 3.47 6.78 16.66
CA ALA A 206 3.68 5.69 17.60
C ALA A 206 4.03 6.16 19.02
N GLY A 207 4.75 7.29 19.15
CA GLY A 207 5.14 7.87 20.44
C GLY A 207 4.18 8.90 20.99
N GLY A 208 3.17 9.28 20.20
CA GLY A 208 2.24 10.33 20.56
C GLY A 208 1.15 9.87 21.52
N LYS A 209 0.76 10.78 22.42
CA LYS A 209 -0.40 10.57 23.30
C LYS A 209 -1.59 11.38 22.81
N VAL A 210 -2.73 10.73 22.64
CA VAL A 210 -4.01 11.40 22.38
C VAL A 210 -4.68 11.65 23.72
N THR A 211 -4.90 12.91 24.03
CA THR A 211 -5.54 13.33 25.28
C THR A 211 -6.96 13.83 25.03
N GLY A 212 -7.90 13.48 25.94
CA GLY A 212 -9.30 13.88 25.84
C GLY A 212 -10.22 12.80 25.27
N LYS A 213 -11.38 12.59 25.93
CA LYS A 213 -12.33 11.53 25.58
C LYS A 213 -12.81 11.61 24.11
N ARG A 214 -13.12 12.83 23.61
CA ARG A 214 -13.60 13.01 22.23
C ARG A 214 -12.50 12.69 21.20
N SER A 215 -11.30 13.22 21.38
CA SER A 215 -10.18 12.97 20.47
C SER A 215 -9.81 11.48 20.44
N THR A 216 -9.80 10.81 21.58
CA THR A 216 -9.54 9.37 21.65
C THR A 216 -10.63 8.56 20.92
N ALA A 217 -11.90 8.92 21.10
CA ALA A 217 -13.00 8.25 20.41
C ALA A 217 -12.91 8.41 18.88
N VAL A 218 -12.62 9.63 18.40
CA VAL A 218 -12.45 9.94 16.98
C VAL A 218 -11.24 9.16 16.40
N CYS A 219 -10.09 9.21 17.04
CA CYS A 219 -8.90 8.50 16.58
C CYS A 219 -9.12 6.98 16.55
N LYS A 220 -9.82 6.44 17.55
CA LYS A 220 -10.17 5.03 17.58
C LYS A 220 -11.11 4.67 16.43
N PHE A 221 -12.18 5.44 16.23
CA PHE A 221 -13.13 5.24 15.15
C PHE A 221 -12.43 5.29 13.78
N LEU A 222 -11.62 6.32 13.52
CA LEU A 222 -10.87 6.43 12.27
C LEU A 222 -9.90 5.26 12.06
N GLY A 223 -9.25 4.78 13.12
CA GLY A 223 -8.40 3.60 13.06
C GLY A 223 -9.18 2.32 12.75
N ASP A 224 -10.36 2.16 13.36
CA ASP A 224 -11.19 0.97 13.17
C ASP A 224 -11.78 0.90 11.75
N ILE A 225 -12.15 2.04 11.14
CA ILE A 225 -12.72 2.09 9.79
C ILE A 225 -11.68 2.18 8.66
N SER A 226 -10.43 2.56 8.95
CA SER A 226 -9.42 2.83 7.91
C SER A 226 -9.16 1.65 7.01
N TYR A 227 -9.05 0.46 7.57
CA TYR A 227 -8.82 -0.75 6.79
C TYR A 227 -10.07 -1.22 6.02
N PRO A 228 -11.28 -1.33 6.61
CA PRO A 228 -12.48 -1.60 5.85
C PRO A 228 -12.68 -0.67 4.64
N VAL A 229 -12.59 0.64 4.84
CA VAL A 229 -12.75 1.63 3.76
C VAL A 229 -11.68 1.48 2.66
N TYR A 230 -10.47 1.06 3.02
CA TYR A 230 -9.40 0.88 2.03
C TYR A 230 -9.64 -0.33 1.12
N ILE A 231 -10.20 -1.43 1.64
CA ILE A 231 -10.27 -2.71 0.94
C ILE A 231 -11.63 -2.96 0.25
N THR A 232 -12.64 -2.15 0.55
CA THR A 232 -13.98 -2.21 -0.08
C THR A 232 -14.20 -1.08 -1.06
#